data_87b71a8dbc9e7f1b102e9b8322e7b76b
#
_entry.id   87b71a8dbc9e7f1b102e9b8322e7b76b
#
_cell.length_a   1.000
_cell.length_b   1.000
_cell.length_c   1.000
_cell.angle_alpha   90.00
_cell.angle_beta   90.00
_cell.angle_gamma   90.00
#
_symmetry.space_group_name_H-M   'P 1'
#
loop_
_entity.id
_entity.type
_entity.pdbx_description
1 polymer ?
#
loop_
_entity_poly.entity_id
_entity_poly.type
_entity_poly.pdbx_seq_one_letter_code
_entity_poly.pdbx_strand_id
1 'polypeptide(L)'
;MSLEFGDMGLSRERKQEYFGKMEGLLDAYSRIFIVSCDNVGSKQFQQIRMALRGEAVVLMGKNTMMRKVVSAYLAKNPGHPYEMLLPKIMGNIGFVFTNGDLGKVRELIEDNRVPAPARVGAIAPIDVVVPPGPTDCDPGQTNFFQTLQIATKIVKGRIEITSPVNLLKAGDKVGNSEAVLLQKLHINPFDYGLVITDVYDNGSIFDVKVLDLTDAVSYTHLTLPTKRIV
;
A
#
# COMPACT_ATOMS: atom_id res chain seq x y z
N MET A 1 45.07 12.74 -3.19
CA MET A 1 43.97 13.55 -2.67
C MET A 1 42.72 12.74 -2.80
N SER A 2 42.52 11.85 -1.80
CA SER A 2 41.44 10.85 -1.79
C SER A 2 40.19 11.53 -1.26
N LEU A 3 39.16 11.65 -2.10
CA LEU A 3 37.84 12.08 -1.69
C LEU A 3 37.19 10.92 -0.92
N GLU A 4 37.23 11.03 0.39
CA GLU A 4 36.40 10.21 1.28
C GLU A 4 34.94 10.55 1.01
N PHE A 5 34.25 9.68 0.27
CA PHE A 5 32.78 9.66 0.26
C PHE A 5 32.31 9.26 1.65
N GLY A 6 32.07 10.25 2.49
CA GLY A 6 31.50 10.06 3.82
C GLY A 6 30.22 9.25 3.74
N ASP A 7 30.20 8.16 4.47
CA ASP A 7 29.03 7.30 4.70
C ASP A 7 27.84 8.16 5.17
N MET A 8 26.90 8.49 4.27
CA MET A 8 25.65 9.17 4.56
C MET A 8 24.66 8.27 5.27
N GLY A 9 25.15 7.33 6.08
CA GLY A 9 24.35 6.52 6.99
C GLY A 9 23.87 7.32 8.20
N LEU A 10 22.74 6.91 8.77
CA LEU A 10 22.27 7.42 10.07
C LEU A 10 23.38 7.37 11.10
N SER A 11 23.55 8.44 11.90
CA SER A 11 24.52 8.49 12.99
C SER A 11 24.31 7.29 13.94
N ARG A 12 25.36 6.87 14.65
CA ARG A 12 25.30 5.76 15.60
C ARG A 12 24.21 5.96 16.65
N GLU A 13 24.05 7.19 17.12
CA GLU A 13 23.03 7.58 18.10
C GLU A 13 21.61 7.36 17.56
N ARG A 14 21.29 7.81 16.35
CA ARG A 14 19.98 7.60 15.72
C ARG A 14 19.68 6.12 15.49
N LYS A 15 20.70 5.33 15.20
CA LYS A 15 20.53 3.85 15.09
C LYS A 15 20.15 3.25 16.44
N GLN A 16 20.81 3.66 17.52
CA GLN A 16 20.51 3.19 18.88
C GLN A 16 19.11 3.62 19.34
N GLU A 17 18.74 4.87 19.08
CA GLU A 17 17.41 5.38 19.36
C GLU A 17 16.32 4.57 18.63
N TYR A 18 16.54 4.28 17.34
CA TYR A 18 15.64 3.44 16.55
C TYR A 18 15.52 2.02 17.14
N PHE A 19 16.63 1.42 17.56
CA PHE A 19 16.66 0.10 18.21
C PHE A 19 15.81 0.10 19.48
N GLY A 20 16.05 1.04 20.39
CA GLY A 20 15.28 1.16 21.63
C GLY A 20 13.80 1.39 21.39
N LYS A 21 13.45 2.22 20.40
CA LYS A 21 12.06 2.46 20.01
C LYS A 21 11.38 1.20 19.48
N MET A 22 12.04 0.44 18.61
CA MET A 22 11.47 -0.77 18.04
C MET A 22 11.35 -1.89 19.09
N GLU A 23 12.37 -2.07 19.96
CA GLU A 23 12.30 -3.03 21.08
C GLU A 23 11.12 -2.69 22.01
N GLY A 24 10.96 -1.43 22.40
CA GLY A 24 9.84 -1.00 23.24
C GLY A 24 8.46 -1.22 22.58
N LEU A 25 8.37 -1.10 21.25
CA LEU A 25 7.12 -1.41 20.55
C LEU A 25 6.85 -2.92 20.47
N LEU A 26 7.88 -3.76 20.29
CA LEU A 26 7.74 -5.22 20.31
C LEU A 26 7.29 -5.74 21.69
N ASP A 27 7.69 -5.07 22.78
CA ASP A 27 7.27 -5.42 24.14
C ASP A 27 5.85 -4.90 24.46
N ALA A 28 5.49 -3.72 23.95
CA ALA A 28 4.23 -3.06 24.29
C ALA A 28 3.02 -3.57 23.47
N TYR A 29 3.24 -4.14 22.29
CA TYR A 29 2.19 -4.54 21.36
C TYR A 29 2.27 -6.01 21.00
N SER A 30 1.12 -6.69 21.06
CA SER A 30 0.99 -8.12 20.76
C SER A 30 0.64 -8.40 19.30
N ARG A 31 0.15 -7.40 18.58
CA ARG A 31 -0.32 -7.51 17.20
C ARG A 31 0.46 -6.59 16.27
N ILE A 32 0.86 -7.12 15.13
CA ILE A 32 1.68 -6.39 14.16
C ILE A 32 1.16 -6.64 12.75
N PHE A 33 0.80 -5.58 12.04
CA PHE A 33 0.59 -5.66 10.60
C PHE A 33 1.92 -5.45 9.88
N ILE A 34 2.18 -6.29 8.90
CA ILE A 34 3.25 -6.11 7.93
C ILE A 34 2.62 -5.44 6.72
N VAL A 35 3.06 -4.22 6.42
CA VAL A 35 2.49 -3.42 5.33
C VAL A 35 3.54 -3.15 4.27
N SER A 36 3.17 -3.29 3.00
CA SER A 36 3.94 -2.78 1.87
C SER A 36 3.66 -1.30 1.69
N CYS A 37 4.72 -0.53 1.47
CA CYS A 37 4.69 0.92 1.35
C CYS A 37 5.10 1.39 -0.04
N ASP A 38 4.81 0.59 -1.07
CA ASP A 38 5.16 0.92 -2.44
C ASP A 38 4.35 2.11 -2.95
N ASN A 39 5.06 3.07 -3.54
CA ASN A 39 4.48 4.28 -4.13
C ASN A 39 3.73 5.24 -3.17
N VAL A 40 3.90 5.10 -1.86
CA VAL A 40 3.29 6.01 -0.88
C VAL A 40 4.10 7.30 -0.74
N GLY A 41 3.46 8.45 -0.92
CA GLY A 41 4.07 9.75 -0.74
C GLY A 41 4.21 10.14 0.74
N SER A 42 5.20 10.99 1.07
CA SER A 42 5.46 11.43 2.46
C SER A 42 4.24 12.12 3.11
N LYS A 43 3.46 12.87 2.34
CA LYS A 43 2.23 13.52 2.82
C LYS A 43 1.17 12.50 3.21
N GLN A 44 0.95 11.49 2.37
CA GLN A 44 0.03 10.38 2.64
C GLN A 44 0.44 9.60 3.88
N PHE A 45 1.75 9.36 4.02
CA PHE A 45 2.31 8.69 5.20
C PHE A 45 2.03 9.44 6.50
N GLN A 46 2.11 10.77 6.47
CA GLN A 46 1.76 11.61 7.62
C GLN A 46 0.26 11.56 7.93
N GLN A 47 -0.59 11.57 6.90
CA GLN A 47 -2.05 11.44 7.06
C GLN A 47 -2.42 10.10 7.69
N ILE A 48 -1.85 9.00 7.21
CA ILE A 48 -2.05 7.65 7.78
C ILE A 48 -1.60 7.61 9.24
N ARG A 49 -0.44 8.19 9.57
CA ARG A 49 0.03 8.25 10.96
C ARG A 49 -0.88 9.08 11.87
N MET A 50 -1.49 10.14 11.34
CA MET A 50 -2.45 10.94 12.11
C MET A 50 -3.77 10.19 12.30
N ALA A 51 -4.26 9.50 11.28
CA ALA A 51 -5.48 8.70 11.35
C ALA A 51 -5.36 7.51 12.31
N LEU A 52 -4.18 6.88 12.36
CA LEU A 52 -3.92 5.74 13.24
C LEU A 52 -3.51 6.16 14.67
N ARG A 53 -3.40 7.45 14.92
CA ARG A 53 -2.93 7.96 16.22
C ARG A 53 -3.93 7.60 17.35
N GLY A 54 -3.44 6.90 18.34
CA GLY A 54 -4.26 6.40 19.46
C GLY A 54 -4.66 4.93 19.33
N GLU A 55 -4.78 4.40 18.12
CA GLU A 55 -5.14 3.00 17.85
C GLU A 55 -3.93 2.14 17.45
N ALA A 56 -3.01 2.72 16.69
CA ALA A 56 -1.85 2.01 16.19
C ALA A 56 -0.63 2.91 16.01
N VAL A 57 0.57 2.31 15.99
CA VAL A 57 1.83 3.01 15.77
C VAL A 57 2.52 2.46 14.52
N VAL A 58 2.76 3.34 13.55
CA VAL A 58 3.45 2.99 12.31
C VAL A 58 4.96 3.20 12.47
N LEU A 59 5.73 2.13 12.30
CA LEU A 59 7.18 2.15 12.30
C LEU A 59 7.70 1.73 10.94
N MET A 60 8.55 2.58 10.36
CA MET A 60 9.31 2.26 9.16
C MET A 60 10.80 2.33 9.43
N GLY A 61 11.53 1.50 8.70
CA GLY A 61 12.98 1.49 8.82
C GLY A 61 13.65 0.74 7.67
N LYS A 62 14.96 0.78 7.67
CA LYS A 62 15.77 0.00 6.74
C LYS A 62 15.64 -1.48 7.10
N ASN A 63 15.34 -2.37 6.15
CA ASN A 63 15.13 -3.80 6.40
C ASN A 63 16.27 -4.45 7.18
N THR A 64 17.52 -4.06 6.88
CA THR A 64 18.69 -4.55 7.61
C THR A 64 18.69 -4.14 9.08
N MET A 65 18.15 -2.95 9.40
CA MET A 65 18.00 -2.48 10.78
C MET A 65 16.88 -3.25 11.49
N MET A 66 15.72 -3.38 10.86
CA MET A 66 14.58 -4.12 11.40
C MET A 66 14.95 -5.57 11.69
N ARG A 67 15.60 -6.26 10.74
CA ARG A 67 16.09 -7.64 10.95
C ARG A 67 17.06 -7.73 12.12
N LYS A 68 18.00 -6.77 12.25
CA LYS A 68 18.96 -6.76 13.37
C LYS A 68 18.25 -6.60 14.73
N VAL A 69 17.24 -5.73 14.82
CA VAL A 69 16.48 -5.55 16.07
C VAL A 69 15.73 -6.81 16.42
N VAL A 70 15.00 -7.42 15.47
CA VAL A 70 14.28 -8.68 15.70
C VAL A 70 15.25 -9.79 16.09
N SER A 71 16.39 -9.94 15.42
CA SER A 71 17.40 -10.95 15.79
C SER A 71 18.01 -10.71 17.18
N ALA A 72 18.26 -9.44 17.55
CA ALA A 72 18.75 -9.09 18.87
C ALA A 72 17.71 -9.38 19.97
N TYR A 73 16.43 -9.14 19.67
CA TYR A 73 15.31 -9.45 20.57
C TYR A 73 15.18 -10.96 20.78
N LEU A 74 15.30 -11.77 19.72
CA LEU A 74 15.29 -13.23 19.78
C LEU A 74 16.49 -13.79 20.55
N ALA A 75 17.65 -13.15 20.45
CA ALA A 75 18.82 -13.55 21.25
C ALA A 75 18.61 -13.35 22.77
N LYS A 76 17.83 -12.32 23.15
CA LYS A 76 17.42 -12.08 24.54
C LYS A 76 16.30 -13.04 24.99
N ASN A 77 15.40 -13.40 24.08
CA ASN A 77 14.22 -14.23 24.32
C ASN A 77 14.20 -15.45 23.37
N PRO A 78 14.98 -16.49 23.64
CA PRO A 78 15.05 -17.66 22.78
C PRO A 78 13.70 -18.39 22.70
N GLY A 79 13.27 -18.76 21.49
CA GLY A 79 11.98 -19.43 21.26
C GLY A 79 10.78 -18.49 21.10
N HIS A 80 10.99 -17.18 21.03
CA HIS A 80 9.90 -16.24 20.81
C HIS A 80 9.37 -16.32 19.37
N PRO A 81 8.03 -16.29 19.13
CA PRO A 81 7.40 -16.45 17.81
C PRO A 81 7.80 -15.39 16.76
N TYR A 82 8.47 -14.30 17.16
CA TYR A 82 8.94 -13.27 16.24
C TYR A 82 9.97 -13.75 15.21
N GLU A 83 10.48 -14.99 15.33
CA GLU A 83 11.31 -15.61 14.31
C GLU A 83 10.59 -15.66 12.95
N MET A 84 9.27 -15.86 12.95
CA MET A 84 8.43 -15.89 11.77
C MET A 84 8.37 -14.55 11.01
N LEU A 85 8.72 -13.44 11.67
CA LEU A 85 8.77 -12.11 11.03
C LEU A 85 9.98 -11.95 10.11
N LEU A 86 11.10 -12.63 10.41
CA LEU A 86 12.38 -12.45 9.67
C LEU A 86 12.26 -12.70 8.16
N PRO A 87 11.62 -13.81 7.69
CA PRO A 87 11.47 -14.05 6.26
C PRO A 87 10.52 -13.07 5.59
N LYS A 88 9.59 -12.46 6.34
CA LYS A 88 8.62 -11.49 5.81
C LYS A 88 9.19 -10.08 5.62
N ILE A 89 10.35 -9.79 6.21
CA ILE A 89 11.02 -8.50 6.06
C ILE A 89 11.72 -8.44 4.68
N MET A 90 10.96 -8.27 3.61
CA MET A 90 11.45 -8.14 2.24
C MET A 90 10.78 -6.97 1.52
N GLY A 91 11.49 -6.31 0.59
CA GLY A 91 10.94 -5.20 -0.18
C GLY A 91 10.80 -3.91 0.63
N ASN A 92 9.85 -3.08 0.26
CA ASN A 92 9.58 -1.79 0.91
C ASN A 92 8.46 -1.96 1.95
N ILE A 93 8.83 -2.41 3.13
CA ILE A 93 7.87 -2.72 4.19
C ILE A 93 7.94 -1.79 5.39
N GLY A 94 6.81 -1.74 6.12
CA GLY A 94 6.68 -1.13 7.43
C GLY A 94 5.94 -2.05 8.39
N PHE A 95 6.04 -1.76 9.68
CA PHE A 95 5.26 -2.40 10.73
C PHE A 95 4.23 -1.43 11.29
N VAL A 96 3.02 -1.91 11.51
CA VAL A 96 1.96 -1.20 12.22
C VAL A 96 1.64 -2.00 13.47
N PHE A 97 2.00 -1.45 14.61
CA PHE A 97 1.81 -2.06 15.92
C PHE A 97 0.47 -1.66 16.51
N THR A 98 -0.32 -2.60 16.98
CA THR A 98 -1.61 -2.33 17.62
C THR A 98 -1.92 -3.32 18.74
N ASN A 99 -2.71 -2.88 19.71
CA ASN A 99 -3.36 -3.75 20.69
C ASN A 99 -4.89 -3.72 20.52
N GLY A 100 -5.36 -2.88 19.58
CA GLY A 100 -6.77 -2.73 19.25
C GLY A 100 -7.30 -3.83 18.33
N ASP A 101 -8.53 -3.62 17.85
CA ASP A 101 -9.18 -4.49 16.90
C ASP A 101 -8.50 -4.44 15.52
N LEU A 102 -8.19 -5.61 14.99
CA LEU A 102 -7.51 -5.74 13.69
C LEU A 102 -8.41 -5.25 12.55
N GLY A 103 -9.73 -5.48 12.61
CA GLY A 103 -10.69 -5.02 11.60
C GLY A 103 -10.70 -3.50 11.49
N LYS A 104 -10.84 -2.79 12.62
CA LYS A 104 -10.83 -1.32 12.66
C LYS A 104 -9.53 -0.72 12.12
N VAL A 105 -8.38 -1.28 12.52
CA VAL A 105 -7.08 -0.77 12.04
C VAL A 105 -6.92 -1.00 10.53
N ARG A 106 -7.41 -2.13 10.03
CA ARG A 106 -7.45 -2.43 8.59
C ARG A 106 -8.30 -1.41 7.83
N GLU A 107 -9.54 -1.16 8.25
CA GLU A 107 -10.42 -0.15 7.65
C GLU A 107 -9.75 1.22 7.63
N LEU A 108 -9.15 1.66 8.73
CA LEU A 108 -8.43 2.94 8.80
C LEU A 108 -7.26 3.01 7.82
N ILE A 109 -6.55 1.90 7.56
CA ILE A 109 -5.47 1.85 6.59
C ILE A 109 -6.02 1.92 5.16
N GLU A 110 -7.11 1.20 4.88
CA GLU A 110 -7.73 1.13 3.55
C GLU A 110 -8.43 2.43 3.17
N ASP A 111 -9.11 3.10 4.09
CA ASP A 111 -9.77 4.40 3.89
C ASP A 111 -8.78 5.53 3.54
N ASN A 112 -7.54 5.40 3.99
CA ASN A 112 -6.49 6.38 3.70
C ASN A 112 -5.75 6.14 2.37
N ARG A 113 -6.30 5.32 1.47
CA ARG A 113 -5.82 5.23 0.08
C ARG A 113 -6.20 6.51 -0.67
N VAL A 114 -5.26 7.04 -1.41
CA VAL A 114 -5.45 8.28 -2.18
C VAL A 114 -5.27 7.98 -3.66
N PRO A 115 -6.27 8.36 -4.50
CA PRO A 115 -6.14 8.22 -5.94
C PRO A 115 -4.95 9.06 -6.42
N ALA A 116 -4.12 8.46 -7.25
CA ALA A 116 -2.92 9.09 -7.76
C ALA A 116 -2.78 8.92 -9.28
N PRO A 117 -2.19 9.92 -9.95
CA PRO A 117 -1.95 9.84 -11.37
C PRO A 117 -0.90 8.75 -11.68
N ALA A 118 -1.05 8.12 -12.84
CA ALA A 118 -0.07 7.18 -13.34
C ALA A 118 1.27 7.89 -13.59
N ARG A 119 2.33 7.43 -12.94
CA ARG A 119 3.69 7.97 -13.16
C ARG A 119 4.40 7.16 -14.23
N VAL A 120 5.17 7.85 -15.08
CA VAL A 120 6.00 7.21 -16.09
C VAL A 120 6.98 6.23 -15.44
N GLY A 121 6.99 5.00 -15.94
CA GLY A 121 7.87 3.95 -15.43
C GLY A 121 7.31 3.17 -14.24
N ALA A 122 6.18 3.54 -13.66
CA ALA A 122 5.48 2.74 -12.65
C ALA A 122 4.89 1.47 -13.29
N ILE A 123 4.74 0.42 -12.50
CA ILE A 123 4.03 -0.79 -12.92
C ILE A 123 2.55 -0.61 -12.58
N ALA A 124 1.67 -0.87 -13.56
CA ALA A 124 0.23 -0.78 -13.36
C ALA A 124 -0.26 -1.90 -12.43
N PRO A 125 -0.88 -1.59 -11.28
CA PRO A 125 -1.43 -2.62 -10.39
C PRO A 125 -2.75 -3.21 -10.89
N ILE A 126 -3.47 -2.46 -11.74
CA ILE A 126 -4.78 -2.83 -12.29
C ILE A 126 -4.85 -2.48 -13.78
N ASP A 127 -5.82 -3.09 -14.47
CA ASP A 127 -6.14 -2.74 -15.85
C ASP A 127 -6.76 -1.34 -15.89
N VAL A 128 -6.26 -0.50 -16.79
CA VAL A 128 -6.75 0.87 -16.98
C VAL A 128 -7.51 0.95 -18.30
N VAL A 129 -8.83 1.12 -18.20
CA VAL A 129 -9.73 1.30 -19.34
C VAL A 129 -10.19 2.74 -19.36
N VAL A 130 -9.99 3.41 -20.49
CA VAL A 130 -10.51 4.76 -20.72
C VAL A 130 -11.91 4.63 -21.32
N PRO A 131 -12.96 5.17 -20.67
CA PRO A 131 -14.31 5.10 -21.18
C PRO A 131 -14.50 6.01 -22.39
N PRO A 132 -15.45 5.71 -23.29
CA PRO A 132 -15.82 6.62 -24.36
C PRO A 132 -16.49 7.87 -23.79
N GLY A 133 -16.22 9.02 -24.38
CA GLY A 133 -16.82 10.28 -23.95
C GLY A 133 -16.10 11.52 -24.45
N PRO A 134 -16.66 12.70 -24.19
CA PRO A 134 -16.04 13.96 -24.55
C PRO A 134 -14.80 14.20 -23.69
N THR A 135 -13.74 14.73 -24.33
CA THR A 135 -12.52 15.13 -23.64
C THR A 135 -12.38 16.64 -23.66
N ASP A 136 -11.66 17.20 -22.70
CA ASP A 136 -11.34 18.64 -22.68
C ASP A 136 -10.10 19.00 -23.54
N CYS A 137 -9.77 18.14 -24.53
CA CYS A 137 -8.63 18.33 -25.41
C CYS A 137 -9.00 19.10 -26.66
N ASP A 138 -8.11 20.01 -27.07
CA ASP A 138 -8.26 20.76 -28.32
C ASP A 138 -8.11 19.86 -29.56
N PRO A 139 -8.80 20.18 -30.68
CA PRO A 139 -8.71 19.43 -31.94
C PRO A 139 -7.30 19.30 -32.51
N GLY A 140 -6.40 20.24 -32.20
CA GLY A 140 -4.99 20.20 -32.61
C GLY A 140 -4.17 19.05 -31.99
N GLN A 141 -4.71 18.38 -30.96
CA GLN A 141 -4.03 17.28 -30.26
C GLN A 141 -4.41 15.88 -30.78
N THR A 142 -5.11 15.81 -31.93
CA THR A 142 -5.56 14.54 -32.52
C THR A 142 -4.40 13.58 -32.81
N ASN A 143 -3.24 14.11 -33.21
CA ASN A 143 -2.03 13.30 -33.47
C ASN A 143 -1.60 12.48 -32.25
N PHE A 144 -1.79 13.01 -31.05
CA PHE A 144 -1.46 12.32 -29.81
C PHE A 144 -2.34 11.08 -29.60
N PHE A 145 -3.63 11.20 -29.84
CA PHE A 145 -4.57 10.07 -29.76
C PHE A 145 -4.34 9.04 -30.86
N GLN A 146 -3.95 9.48 -32.07
CA GLN A 146 -3.59 8.57 -33.17
C GLN A 146 -2.34 7.74 -32.83
N THR A 147 -1.33 8.33 -32.19
CA THR A 147 -0.12 7.60 -31.74
C THR A 147 -0.46 6.47 -30.77
N LEU A 148 -1.50 6.63 -29.97
CA LEU A 148 -2.01 5.62 -29.04
C LEU A 148 -3.09 4.71 -29.66
N GLN A 149 -3.35 4.82 -30.97
CA GLN A 149 -4.36 4.05 -31.72
C GLN A 149 -5.78 4.20 -31.13
N ILE A 150 -6.09 5.36 -30.55
CA ILE A 150 -7.38 5.67 -29.97
C ILE A 150 -8.28 6.26 -31.04
N ALA A 151 -9.43 5.61 -31.32
CA ALA A 151 -10.43 6.10 -32.24
C ALA A 151 -11.15 7.32 -31.65
N THR A 152 -10.98 8.48 -32.29
CA THR A 152 -11.58 9.75 -31.86
C THR A 152 -12.37 10.39 -32.96
N LYS A 153 -13.39 11.16 -32.60
CA LYS A 153 -14.16 12.06 -33.49
C LYS A 153 -14.12 13.48 -32.91
N ILE A 154 -14.29 14.47 -33.80
CA ILE A 154 -14.39 15.87 -33.37
C ILE A 154 -15.86 16.25 -33.33
N VAL A 155 -16.36 16.63 -32.16
CA VAL A 155 -17.73 17.05 -31.93
C VAL A 155 -17.71 18.42 -31.24
N LYS A 156 -18.38 19.40 -31.83
CA LYS A 156 -18.47 20.77 -31.27
C LYS A 156 -17.12 21.39 -30.88
N GLY A 157 -16.06 21.14 -31.66
CA GLY A 157 -14.73 21.69 -31.39
C GLY A 157 -13.95 21.01 -30.24
N ARG A 158 -14.37 19.83 -29.81
CA ARG A 158 -13.66 19.00 -28.82
C ARG A 158 -13.44 17.59 -29.35
N ILE A 159 -12.41 16.93 -28.86
CA ILE A 159 -12.14 15.54 -29.19
C ILE A 159 -13.04 14.64 -28.31
N GLU A 160 -13.72 13.70 -28.92
CA GLU A 160 -14.53 12.70 -28.25
C GLU A 160 -13.98 11.31 -28.58
N ILE A 161 -13.78 10.47 -27.54
CA ILE A 161 -13.36 9.08 -27.69
C ILE A 161 -14.57 8.25 -28.04
N THR A 162 -14.49 7.49 -29.16
CA THR A 162 -15.64 6.77 -29.73
C THR A 162 -15.87 5.40 -29.06
N SER A 163 -14.81 4.71 -28.66
CA SER A 163 -14.88 3.37 -28.08
C SER A 163 -14.04 3.26 -26.84
N PRO A 164 -14.39 2.37 -25.89
CA PRO A 164 -13.54 2.12 -24.72
C PRO A 164 -12.20 1.57 -25.16
N VAL A 165 -11.12 2.08 -24.58
CA VAL A 165 -9.74 1.70 -24.92
C VAL A 165 -9.04 1.14 -23.68
N ASN A 166 -8.55 -0.09 -23.80
CA ASN A 166 -7.67 -0.66 -22.80
C ASN A 166 -6.27 -0.04 -22.97
N LEU A 167 -5.94 0.91 -22.11
CA LEU A 167 -4.69 1.66 -22.21
C LEU A 167 -3.51 0.91 -21.58
N LEU A 168 -3.73 0.27 -20.45
CA LEU A 168 -2.72 -0.47 -19.68
C LEU A 168 -3.33 -1.75 -19.13
N LYS A 169 -2.53 -2.81 -19.10
CA LYS A 169 -2.86 -4.07 -18.41
C LYS A 169 -2.12 -4.15 -17.07
N ALA A 170 -2.67 -4.88 -16.13
CA ALA A 170 -2.01 -5.15 -14.87
C ALA A 170 -0.65 -5.81 -15.10
N GLY A 171 0.41 -5.26 -14.50
CA GLY A 171 1.79 -5.69 -14.69
C GLY A 171 2.56 -4.93 -15.79
N ASP A 172 1.89 -4.16 -16.65
CA ASP A 172 2.56 -3.37 -17.68
C ASP A 172 3.22 -2.12 -17.09
N LYS A 173 4.32 -1.72 -17.70
CA LYS A 173 5.03 -0.49 -17.32
C LYS A 173 4.40 0.71 -18.02
N VAL A 174 4.01 1.70 -17.24
CA VAL A 174 3.40 2.93 -17.76
C VAL A 174 4.40 3.69 -18.63
N GLY A 175 4.04 3.89 -19.90
CA GLY A 175 4.81 4.69 -20.84
C GLY A 175 4.53 6.19 -20.68
N ASN A 176 5.33 7.00 -21.36
CA ASN A 176 5.21 8.46 -21.29
C ASN A 176 3.89 8.96 -21.92
N SER A 177 3.49 8.38 -23.07
CA SER A 177 2.27 8.78 -23.79
C SER A 177 1.00 8.45 -22.98
N GLU A 178 0.98 7.27 -22.34
CA GLU A 178 -0.13 6.83 -21.50
C GLU A 178 -0.29 7.70 -20.27
N ALA A 179 0.82 8.01 -19.58
CA ALA A 179 0.81 8.89 -18.41
C ALA A 179 0.28 10.30 -18.76
N VAL A 180 0.74 10.86 -19.88
CA VAL A 180 0.29 12.18 -20.34
C VAL A 180 -1.19 12.15 -20.73
N LEU A 181 -1.67 11.07 -21.37
CA LEU A 181 -3.07 10.92 -21.70
C LEU A 181 -3.95 10.89 -20.45
N LEU A 182 -3.62 10.05 -19.48
CA LEU A 182 -4.36 9.94 -18.23
C LEU A 182 -4.39 11.26 -17.46
N GLN A 183 -3.26 11.98 -17.44
CA GLN A 183 -3.19 13.30 -16.82
C GLN A 183 -4.08 14.32 -17.51
N LYS A 184 -4.14 14.33 -18.86
CA LYS A 184 -5.00 15.23 -19.64
C LYS A 184 -6.48 14.91 -19.47
N LEU A 185 -6.82 13.64 -19.29
CA LEU A 185 -8.19 13.21 -19.02
C LEU A 185 -8.58 13.35 -17.54
N HIS A 186 -7.66 13.83 -16.68
CA HIS A 186 -7.84 13.91 -15.22
C HIS A 186 -8.23 12.57 -14.57
N ILE A 187 -7.81 11.46 -15.17
CA ILE A 187 -8.04 10.13 -14.66
C ILE A 187 -6.87 9.73 -13.76
N ASN A 188 -7.17 9.46 -12.50
CA ASN A 188 -6.23 8.91 -11.54
C ASN A 188 -6.53 7.41 -11.35
N PRO A 189 -5.89 6.53 -12.14
CA PRO A 189 -6.28 5.13 -12.19
C PRO A 189 -5.74 4.31 -11.03
N PHE A 190 -4.75 4.82 -10.31
CA PHE A 190 -4.08 4.07 -9.26
C PHE A 190 -4.41 4.63 -7.89
N ASP A 191 -4.64 3.75 -6.95
CA ASP A 191 -4.78 4.09 -5.53
C ASP A 191 -3.48 3.74 -4.81
N TYR A 192 -2.80 4.76 -4.31
CA TYR A 192 -1.60 4.56 -3.52
C TYR A 192 -1.92 4.66 -2.03
N GLY A 193 -1.52 3.65 -1.31
CA GLY A 193 -1.71 3.55 0.13
C GLY A 193 -0.87 2.42 0.71
N LEU A 194 -0.95 2.23 2.00
CA LEU A 194 -0.36 1.05 2.64
C LEU A 194 -1.17 -0.19 2.24
N VAL A 195 -0.47 -1.21 1.77
CA VAL A 195 -1.05 -2.51 1.45
C VAL A 195 -0.64 -3.49 2.54
N ILE A 196 -1.61 -4.03 3.27
CA ILE A 196 -1.36 -5.03 4.29
C ILE A 196 -1.01 -6.34 3.59
N THR A 197 0.14 -6.93 3.90
CA THR A 197 0.57 -8.22 3.34
C THR A 197 0.30 -9.36 4.28
N ASP A 198 0.70 -9.22 5.53
CA ASP A 198 0.56 -10.25 6.56
C ASP A 198 0.19 -9.61 7.90
N VAL A 199 -0.42 -10.42 8.76
CA VAL A 199 -0.78 -10.04 10.13
C VAL A 199 -0.15 -11.02 11.09
N TYR A 200 0.54 -10.50 12.09
CA TYR A 200 1.02 -11.27 13.22
C TYR A 200 0.10 -11.02 14.42
N ASP A 201 -0.45 -12.05 14.99
CA ASP A 201 -1.26 -12.01 16.21
C ASP A 201 -0.85 -13.13 17.17
N ASN A 202 -0.40 -12.77 18.36
CA ASN A 202 -0.11 -13.68 19.47
C ASN A 202 0.67 -14.97 19.08
N GLY A 203 1.69 -14.84 18.24
CA GLY A 203 2.57 -15.96 17.87
C GLY A 203 2.22 -16.65 16.55
N SER A 204 1.20 -16.20 15.83
CA SER A 204 0.81 -16.73 14.52
C SER A 204 0.88 -15.65 13.46
N ILE A 205 1.31 -16.01 12.25
CA ILE A 205 1.24 -15.14 11.08
C ILE A 205 0.22 -15.69 10.11
N PHE A 206 -0.67 -14.84 9.64
CA PHE A 206 -1.67 -15.19 8.64
C PHE A 206 -1.81 -14.09 7.58
N ASP A 207 -2.28 -14.50 6.40
CA ASP A 207 -2.58 -13.60 5.29
C ASP A 207 -3.82 -12.74 5.64
N VAL A 208 -3.85 -11.51 5.15
CA VAL A 208 -4.98 -10.57 5.30
C VAL A 208 -6.31 -11.19 4.88
N LYS A 209 -6.32 -12.09 3.90
CA LYS A 209 -7.52 -12.79 3.45
C LYS A 209 -8.25 -13.57 4.55
N VAL A 210 -7.54 -13.94 5.61
CA VAL A 210 -8.13 -14.64 6.76
C VAL A 210 -9.03 -13.69 7.57
N LEU A 211 -8.70 -12.39 7.61
CA LEU A 211 -9.55 -11.38 8.26
C LEU A 211 -10.90 -11.23 7.56
N ASP A 212 -10.94 -11.35 6.22
CA ASP A 212 -12.19 -11.32 5.45
C ASP A 212 -13.14 -12.47 5.83
N LEU A 213 -12.58 -13.63 6.18
CA LEU A 213 -13.35 -14.82 6.57
C LEU A 213 -13.97 -14.66 7.96
N THR A 214 -13.29 -13.96 8.88
CA THR A 214 -13.78 -13.76 10.26
C THR A 214 -15.02 -12.86 10.27
N ASP A 215 -15.05 -11.83 9.44
CA ASP A 215 -16.21 -10.94 9.31
C ASP A 215 -17.41 -11.69 8.71
N ALA A 216 -17.22 -12.52 7.67
CA ALA A 216 -18.26 -13.31 7.05
C ALA A 216 -18.87 -14.36 8.01
N VAL A 217 -18.05 -14.97 8.87
CA VAL A 217 -18.51 -16.00 9.85
C VAL A 217 -19.28 -15.36 11.00
N SER A 218 -18.98 -14.11 11.39
CA SER A 218 -19.71 -13.40 12.44
C SER A 218 -21.18 -13.16 12.08
N TYR A 219 -21.52 -13.00 10.81
CA TYR A 219 -22.91 -12.83 10.36
C TYR A 219 -23.69 -14.14 10.23
N THR A 220 -23.02 -15.27 10.02
CA THR A 220 -23.69 -16.57 9.83
C THR A 220 -24.12 -17.24 11.13
N HIS A 221 -23.50 -16.90 12.27
CA HIS A 221 -23.87 -17.42 13.58
C HIS A 221 -25.14 -16.79 14.19
N LEU A 222 -25.64 -15.67 13.65
CA LEU A 222 -26.85 -14.99 14.14
C LEU A 222 -28.16 -15.51 13.53
N THR A 223 -28.13 -16.47 12.60
CA THR A 223 -29.32 -16.97 11.92
C THR A 223 -29.46 -18.50 11.95
N LEU A 224 -29.32 -19.11 13.11
CA LEU A 224 -29.81 -20.48 13.30
C LEU A 224 -31.27 -20.43 13.76
N PRO A 225 -32.25 -20.86 12.96
CA PRO A 225 -33.62 -20.97 13.40
C PRO A 225 -33.73 -22.08 14.44
N THR A 226 -34.11 -21.75 15.64
CA THR A 226 -34.51 -22.67 16.68
C THR A 226 -35.68 -23.53 16.15
N LYS A 227 -35.42 -24.71 15.69
CA LYS A 227 -36.47 -25.71 15.39
C LYS A 227 -37.13 -26.09 16.70
N ARG A 228 -38.31 -25.56 16.94
CA ARG A 228 -39.22 -26.01 18.00
C ARG A 228 -39.63 -27.42 17.66
N ILE A 229 -39.22 -28.39 18.46
CA ILE A 229 -39.74 -29.74 18.45
C ILE A 229 -41.02 -29.72 19.31
N VAL A 230 -42.13 -30.02 18.68
CA VAL A 230 -43.41 -30.40 19.37
C VAL A 230 -43.46 -31.91 19.42
#